data_fb0f3591c23f5eab6e7e72b0f6cd758b
#
_entry.id   fb0f3591c23f5eab6e7e72b0f6cd758b
#
_cell.length_a   1.000
_cell.length_b   1.000
_cell.length_c   1.000
_cell.angle_alpha   90.00
_cell.angle_beta   90.00
_cell.angle_gamma   90.00
#
_symmetry.space_group_name_H-M   'P 1'
#
loop_
_entity.id
_entity.type
_entity.pdbx_description
1 polymer ?
#
loop_
_entity_poly.entity_id
_entity_poly.type
_entity_poly.pdbx_seq_one_letter_code
_entity_poly.pdbx_strand_id
1 'polypeptide(L)'
;MLTASTDIRFLKGVGEKRAELLRKKGIDTVGALLRFYPRAYLDWQNITPISECHEGENVCVRAEITSPVKTANIRRGMTLYKFSAADDSGVIEVTLFNRKYLAENLREGRSYLFYGKLGYGITLRQMSSPEIMPAEYMGIEPVYAATEGLSSKTIEKIMKNALVYTDSMQDAIPDGIRQKNGLCDFKTALKSIHFPLERQALESAKRRLVFEELFVLQRSEERRVG
;
A
#
# COMPACT_ATOMS: atom_id res chain seq x y z
N MET A 1 -19.67 -14.75 18.10
CA MET A 1 -19.34 -13.71 17.12
C MET A 1 -17.87 -13.32 17.28
N LEU A 2 -17.13 -13.11 16.17
CA LEU A 2 -15.76 -12.60 16.28
C LEU A 2 -15.78 -11.13 16.70
N THR A 3 -14.81 -10.75 17.54
CA THR A 3 -14.62 -9.39 18.05
C THR A 3 -13.14 -8.99 17.89
N ALA A 4 -12.79 -7.75 18.22
CA ALA A 4 -11.40 -7.30 18.20
C ALA A 4 -10.48 -8.11 19.14
N SER A 5 -11.01 -8.68 20.23
CA SER A 5 -10.25 -9.53 21.16
C SER A 5 -10.09 -10.98 20.71
N THR A 6 -10.74 -11.39 19.62
CA THR A 6 -10.67 -12.76 19.11
C THR A 6 -9.25 -13.07 18.59
N ASP A 7 -8.76 -14.27 18.92
CA ASP A 7 -7.47 -14.77 18.41
C ASP A 7 -7.45 -14.73 16.86
N ILE A 8 -6.34 -14.26 16.33
CA ILE A 8 -6.14 -14.00 14.89
C ILE A 8 -6.34 -15.25 14.00
N ARG A 9 -6.12 -16.44 14.53
CA ARG A 9 -6.30 -17.72 13.78
C ARG A 9 -7.73 -17.95 13.31
N PHE A 10 -8.72 -17.38 14.00
CA PHE A 10 -10.13 -17.55 13.66
C PHE A 10 -10.60 -16.57 12.57
N LEU A 11 -9.76 -15.60 12.19
CA LEU A 11 -10.08 -14.67 11.12
C LEU A 11 -10.05 -15.40 9.76
N LYS A 12 -11.07 -15.15 8.93
CA LYS A 12 -11.13 -15.71 7.57
C LYS A 12 -9.86 -15.38 6.79
N GLY A 13 -9.21 -16.40 6.25
CA GLY A 13 -7.96 -16.26 5.49
C GLY A 13 -6.69 -16.39 6.34
N VAL A 14 -6.83 -16.61 7.67
CA VAL A 14 -5.73 -16.88 8.58
C VAL A 14 -5.85 -18.31 9.07
N GLY A 15 -4.99 -19.21 8.56
CA GLY A 15 -4.83 -20.57 9.12
C GLY A 15 -3.65 -20.58 10.09
N GLU A 16 -3.40 -21.72 10.75
CA GLU A 16 -2.38 -21.86 11.81
C GLU A 16 -1.01 -21.30 11.40
N LYS A 17 -0.50 -21.67 10.20
CA LYS A 17 0.79 -21.17 9.70
C LYS A 17 0.87 -19.66 9.57
N ARG A 18 -0.22 -19.01 9.10
CA ARG A 18 -0.28 -17.54 8.99
C ARG A 18 -0.45 -16.89 10.36
N ALA A 19 -1.19 -17.50 11.27
CA ALA A 19 -1.32 -17.03 12.64
C ALA A 19 0.02 -16.98 13.35
N GLU A 20 0.85 -18.03 13.23
CA GLU A 20 2.22 -18.05 13.77
C GLU A 20 3.08 -16.89 13.21
N LEU A 21 3.01 -16.64 11.88
CA LEU A 21 3.75 -15.57 11.24
C LEU A 21 3.27 -14.17 11.71
N LEU A 22 1.97 -14.00 11.93
CA LEU A 22 1.40 -12.76 12.45
C LEU A 22 1.79 -12.55 13.91
N ARG A 23 1.76 -13.61 14.75
CA ARG A 23 2.19 -13.57 16.16
C ARG A 23 3.67 -13.16 16.30
N LYS A 24 4.55 -13.59 15.41
CA LYS A 24 5.96 -13.14 15.36
C LYS A 24 6.08 -11.61 15.14
N LYS A 25 5.02 -10.95 14.67
CA LYS A 25 4.92 -9.49 14.52
C LYS A 25 4.15 -8.83 15.68
N GLY A 26 3.81 -9.57 16.72
CA GLY A 26 2.98 -9.08 17.83
C GLY A 26 1.49 -8.95 17.48
N ILE A 27 1.03 -9.66 16.44
CA ILE A 27 -0.36 -9.62 15.99
C ILE A 27 -1.06 -10.90 16.43
N ASP A 28 -1.60 -10.90 17.65
CA ASP A 28 -2.22 -12.07 18.27
C ASP A 28 -3.75 -12.06 18.11
N THR A 29 -4.35 -10.88 17.93
CA THR A 29 -5.80 -10.70 17.84
C THR A 29 -6.22 -9.94 16.59
N VAL A 30 -7.51 -9.99 16.27
CA VAL A 30 -8.11 -9.19 15.18
C VAL A 30 -7.90 -7.70 15.41
N GLY A 31 -8.01 -7.21 16.66
CA GLY A 31 -7.78 -5.81 17.02
C GLY A 31 -6.33 -5.39 16.85
N ALA A 32 -5.37 -6.27 17.19
CA ALA A 32 -3.96 -6.02 16.92
C ALA A 32 -3.66 -5.93 15.41
N LEU A 33 -4.31 -6.77 14.59
CA LEU A 33 -4.20 -6.67 13.14
C LEU A 33 -4.76 -5.34 12.62
N LEU A 34 -5.92 -4.89 13.10
CA LEU A 34 -6.53 -3.61 12.70
C LEU A 34 -5.69 -2.39 13.09
N ARG A 35 -4.75 -2.54 14.01
CA ARG A 35 -3.74 -1.52 14.38
C ARG A 35 -2.39 -1.73 13.67
N PHE A 36 -2.27 -2.75 12.81
CA PHE A 36 -1.08 -2.96 11.99
C PHE A 36 -1.18 -2.12 10.72
N TYR A 37 -0.81 -0.84 10.83
CA TYR A 37 -0.97 0.13 9.75
C TYR A 37 -0.04 -0.11 8.57
N PRO A 38 -0.43 0.29 7.34
CA PRO A 38 0.46 0.27 6.18
C PRO A 38 1.69 1.15 6.40
N ARG A 39 2.84 0.70 5.93
CA ARG A 39 4.10 1.47 5.96
C ARG A 39 4.22 2.50 4.85
N ALA A 40 3.48 2.30 3.75
CA ALA A 40 3.47 3.17 2.56
C ALA A 40 2.17 2.94 1.78
N TYR A 41 1.95 3.78 0.78
CA TYR A 41 0.83 3.67 -0.15
C TYR A 41 1.32 3.84 -1.58
N LEU A 42 0.74 3.09 -2.51
CA LEU A 42 0.87 3.32 -3.95
C LEU A 42 -0.33 4.18 -4.35
N ASP A 43 -0.07 5.44 -4.63
CA ASP A 43 -1.11 6.40 -5.03
C ASP A 43 -1.18 6.46 -6.57
N TRP A 44 -2.16 5.75 -7.13
CA TRP A 44 -2.40 5.68 -8.57
C TRP A 44 -3.21 6.87 -9.12
N GLN A 45 -3.68 7.75 -8.23
CA GLN A 45 -4.44 8.96 -8.60
C GLN A 45 -3.51 10.13 -8.93
N ASN A 46 -2.31 10.14 -8.34
CA ASN A 46 -1.33 11.21 -8.51
C ASN A 46 -0.42 10.94 -9.71
N ILE A 47 -0.96 11.15 -10.92
CA ILE A 47 -0.23 10.91 -12.18
C ILE A 47 0.65 12.12 -12.49
N THR A 48 1.94 11.87 -12.70
CA THR A 48 2.94 12.89 -13.03
C THR A 48 3.39 12.70 -14.48
N PRO A 49 3.46 13.76 -15.31
CA PRO A 49 4.06 13.68 -16.66
C PRO A 49 5.53 13.22 -16.58
N ILE A 50 5.96 12.42 -17.55
CA ILE A 50 7.34 11.86 -17.55
C ILE A 50 8.38 13.00 -17.50
N SER A 51 8.15 14.12 -18.18
CA SER A 51 9.06 15.28 -18.19
C SER A 51 9.28 15.90 -16.81
N GLU A 52 8.26 15.87 -15.94
CA GLU A 52 8.26 16.48 -14.61
C GLU A 52 8.79 15.56 -13.52
N CYS A 53 9.01 14.28 -13.83
CA CYS A 53 9.52 13.32 -12.87
C CYS A 53 11.02 13.54 -12.59
N HIS A 54 11.42 13.43 -11.31
CA HIS A 54 12.82 13.59 -10.90
C HIS A 54 13.47 12.25 -10.54
N GLU A 55 14.78 12.19 -10.68
CA GLU A 55 15.55 10.99 -10.35
C GLU A 55 15.43 10.65 -8.86
N GLY A 56 15.22 9.36 -8.61
CA GLY A 56 15.14 8.83 -7.25
C GLY A 56 13.77 8.92 -6.61
N GLU A 57 12.81 9.62 -7.22
CA GLU A 57 11.44 9.72 -6.74
C GLU A 57 10.61 8.49 -7.13
N ASN A 58 9.66 8.13 -6.24
CA ASN A 58 8.60 7.19 -6.57
C ASN A 58 7.46 7.97 -7.20
N VAL A 59 7.20 7.70 -8.46
CA VAL A 59 6.19 8.40 -9.28
C VAL A 59 5.21 7.44 -9.89
N CYS A 60 3.99 7.91 -10.15
CA CYS A 60 3.02 7.25 -11.00
C CYS A 60 2.97 7.98 -12.33
N VAL A 61 3.29 7.29 -13.42
CA VAL A 61 3.16 7.81 -14.77
C VAL A 61 2.12 7.02 -15.55
N ARG A 62 1.34 7.72 -16.39
CA ARG A 62 0.48 7.09 -17.39
C ARG A 62 1.19 7.14 -18.73
N ALA A 63 1.51 5.99 -19.30
CA ALA A 63 2.23 5.94 -20.56
C ALA A 63 1.74 4.80 -21.46
N GLU A 64 1.81 4.99 -22.76
CA GLU A 64 1.53 3.99 -23.79
C GLU A 64 2.80 3.19 -24.07
N ILE A 65 2.66 1.86 -24.18
CA ILE A 65 3.79 1.01 -24.59
C ILE A 65 4.07 1.22 -26.08
N THR A 66 5.27 1.74 -26.40
CA THR A 66 5.68 2.13 -27.76
C THR A 66 6.63 1.16 -28.42
N SER A 67 7.00 0.07 -27.74
CA SER A 67 7.83 -0.97 -28.32
C SER A 67 7.42 -2.36 -27.85
N PRO A 68 7.67 -3.41 -28.65
CA PRO A 68 7.41 -4.77 -28.21
C PRO A 68 8.27 -5.14 -27.00
N VAL A 69 7.73 -6.02 -26.14
CA VAL A 69 8.45 -6.51 -24.96
C VAL A 69 9.57 -7.45 -25.40
N LYS A 70 10.82 -7.00 -25.27
CA LYS A 70 12.02 -7.80 -25.56
C LYS A 70 12.38 -8.64 -24.34
N THR A 71 12.71 -9.91 -24.56
CA THR A 71 13.13 -10.84 -23.51
C THR A 71 14.62 -11.14 -23.63
N ALA A 72 15.35 -11.06 -22.53
CA ALA A 72 16.75 -11.44 -22.45
C ALA A 72 17.01 -12.32 -21.22
N ASN A 73 17.72 -13.43 -21.41
CA ASN A 73 18.21 -14.27 -20.32
C ASN A 73 19.61 -13.80 -19.93
N ILE A 74 19.73 -13.18 -18.76
CA ILE A 74 21.00 -12.61 -18.28
C ILE A 74 21.88 -13.71 -17.67
N ARG A 75 21.28 -14.59 -16.85
CA ARG A 75 21.94 -15.74 -16.22
C ARG A 75 20.89 -16.77 -15.80
N ARG A 76 21.34 -17.97 -15.37
CA ARG A 76 20.43 -19.03 -14.90
C ARG A 76 19.50 -18.47 -13.79
N GLY A 77 18.20 -18.57 -14.04
CA GLY A 77 17.16 -18.09 -13.10
C GLY A 77 16.89 -16.57 -13.16
N MET A 78 17.51 -15.80 -14.09
CA MET A 78 17.27 -14.37 -14.24
C MET A 78 16.89 -14.01 -15.68
N THR A 79 15.60 -13.79 -15.90
CA THR A 79 15.03 -13.31 -17.16
C THR A 79 14.63 -11.85 -17.02
N LEU A 80 14.99 -11.07 -18.02
CA LEU A 80 14.71 -9.63 -18.11
C LEU A 80 13.74 -9.39 -19.26
N TYR A 81 12.72 -8.58 -19.00
CA TYR A 81 11.77 -8.08 -19.99
C TYR A 81 11.92 -6.57 -20.07
N LYS A 82 12.16 -6.07 -21.28
CA LYS A 82 12.48 -4.67 -21.53
C LYS A 82 11.61 -4.11 -22.63
N PHE A 83 11.04 -2.93 -22.40
CA PHE A 83 10.23 -2.21 -23.38
C PHE A 83 10.26 -0.71 -23.11
N SER A 84 9.82 0.08 -24.07
CA SER A 84 9.66 1.53 -23.94
C SER A 84 8.19 1.88 -23.76
N ALA A 85 7.92 2.90 -22.95
CA ALA A 85 6.62 3.51 -22.82
C ALA A 85 6.75 5.02 -22.85
N ALA A 86 5.77 5.71 -23.42
CA ALA A 86 5.79 7.16 -23.60
C ALA A 86 4.44 7.79 -23.23
N ASP A 87 4.51 9.04 -22.78
CA ASP A 87 3.40 9.98 -22.76
C ASP A 87 3.72 11.16 -23.70
N ASP A 88 2.83 12.18 -23.72
CA ASP A 88 3.03 13.37 -24.56
C ASP A 88 4.28 14.19 -24.17
N SER A 89 4.87 13.94 -23.02
CA SER A 89 5.95 14.70 -22.42
C SER A 89 7.33 14.04 -22.47
N GLY A 90 7.38 12.70 -22.65
CA GLY A 90 8.64 11.99 -22.65
C GLY A 90 8.53 10.48 -22.82
N VAL A 91 9.69 9.82 -22.72
CA VAL A 91 9.83 8.36 -22.88
C VAL A 91 10.54 7.79 -21.66
N ILE A 92 10.05 6.66 -21.16
CA ILE A 92 10.70 5.81 -20.16
C ILE A 92 11.04 4.44 -20.74
N GLU A 93 12.16 3.89 -20.30
CA GLU A 93 12.50 2.50 -20.49
C GLU A 93 12.10 1.69 -19.27
N VAL A 94 11.27 0.67 -19.45
CA VAL A 94 10.80 -0.20 -18.38
C VAL A 94 11.51 -1.53 -18.44
N THR A 95 12.04 -1.97 -17.29
CA THR A 95 12.72 -3.26 -17.15
C THR A 95 12.02 -4.07 -16.05
N LEU A 96 11.57 -5.29 -16.37
CA LEU A 96 10.96 -6.22 -15.42
C LEU A 96 11.88 -7.42 -15.21
N PHE A 97 12.10 -7.82 -13.95
CA PHE A 97 12.91 -8.99 -13.60
C PHE A 97 12.02 -10.16 -13.19
N ASN A 98 12.13 -11.31 -13.87
CA ASN A 98 11.40 -12.56 -13.57
C ASN A 98 9.87 -12.42 -13.52
N ARG A 99 9.28 -11.41 -14.17
CA ARG A 99 7.83 -11.16 -14.20
C ARG A 99 7.20 -11.61 -15.53
N LYS A 100 7.41 -12.87 -15.91
CA LYS A 100 6.94 -13.45 -17.17
C LYS A 100 5.45 -13.21 -17.41
N TYR A 101 4.61 -13.59 -16.45
CA TYR A 101 3.15 -13.46 -16.59
C TYR A 101 2.70 -12.00 -16.81
N LEU A 102 3.33 -11.05 -16.12
CA LEU A 102 3.04 -9.64 -16.34
C LEU A 102 3.45 -9.19 -17.74
N ALA A 103 4.69 -9.52 -18.14
CA ALA A 103 5.23 -9.17 -19.46
C ALA A 103 4.40 -9.72 -20.62
N GLU A 104 3.88 -10.95 -20.50
CA GLU A 104 3.04 -11.60 -21.54
C GLU A 104 1.64 -10.95 -21.67
N ASN A 105 1.18 -10.23 -20.65
CA ASN A 105 -0.11 -9.54 -20.66
C ASN A 105 -0.03 -8.07 -21.12
N LEU A 106 1.17 -7.51 -21.20
CA LEU A 106 1.36 -6.16 -21.72
C LEU A 106 1.20 -6.15 -23.26
N ARG A 107 0.66 -5.07 -23.78
CA ARG A 107 0.40 -4.91 -25.23
C ARG A 107 0.93 -3.57 -25.71
N GLU A 108 1.69 -3.61 -26.80
CA GLU A 108 2.08 -2.41 -27.55
C GLU A 108 0.84 -1.64 -28.02
N GLY A 109 0.90 -0.32 -28.01
CA GLY A 109 -0.20 0.57 -28.35
C GLY A 109 -1.27 0.71 -27.24
N ARG A 110 -1.06 0.11 -26.07
CA ARG A 110 -1.95 0.28 -24.91
C ARG A 110 -1.30 1.10 -23.81
N SER A 111 -2.11 1.95 -23.18
CA SER A 111 -1.69 2.75 -22.03
C SER A 111 -1.85 1.97 -20.72
N TYR A 112 -0.89 2.18 -19.82
CA TYR A 112 -0.85 1.63 -18.47
C TYR A 112 -0.40 2.69 -17.48
N LEU A 113 -0.67 2.45 -16.20
CA LEU A 113 -0.05 3.17 -15.10
C LEU A 113 1.19 2.41 -14.63
N PHE A 114 2.29 3.11 -14.51
CA PHE A 114 3.55 2.61 -13.99
C PHE A 114 3.89 3.33 -12.70
N TYR A 115 3.98 2.59 -11.59
CA TYR A 115 4.36 3.14 -10.30
C TYR A 115 5.70 2.57 -9.86
N GLY A 116 6.67 3.43 -9.67
CA GLY A 116 7.99 3.00 -9.24
C GLY A 116 8.99 4.13 -9.13
N LYS A 117 10.20 3.74 -8.72
CA LYS A 117 11.32 4.65 -8.64
C LYS A 117 11.85 4.96 -10.03
N LEU A 118 11.93 6.26 -10.35
CA LEU A 118 12.55 6.69 -11.58
C LEU A 118 14.07 6.76 -11.40
N GLY A 119 14.80 6.19 -12.33
CA GLY A 119 16.25 6.33 -12.46
C GLY A 119 16.63 6.88 -13.84
N TYR A 120 17.88 7.25 -14.00
CA TYR A 120 18.43 7.55 -15.31
C TYR A 120 19.27 6.38 -15.83
N GLY A 121 18.99 5.98 -17.09
CA GLY A 121 19.91 5.19 -17.88
C GLY A 121 20.90 6.06 -18.61
N ILE A 122 21.70 5.46 -19.49
CA ILE A 122 22.70 6.17 -20.29
C ILE A 122 22.03 7.21 -21.23
N THR A 123 20.83 6.91 -21.73
CA THR A 123 20.16 7.74 -22.74
C THR A 123 18.71 8.09 -22.41
N LEU A 124 18.05 7.31 -21.55
CA LEU A 124 16.62 7.46 -21.25
C LEU A 124 16.37 7.34 -19.74
N ARG A 125 15.29 7.93 -19.29
CA ARG A 125 14.73 7.68 -17.97
C ARG A 125 14.30 6.21 -17.86
N GLN A 126 14.54 5.59 -16.72
CA GLN A 126 14.31 4.15 -16.52
C GLN A 126 13.46 3.88 -15.28
N MET A 127 12.59 2.87 -15.39
CA MET A 127 11.92 2.27 -14.23
C MET A 127 12.28 0.78 -14.13
N SER A 128 12.83 0.38 -12.99
CA SER A 128 13.18 -1.00 -12.69
C SER A 128 12.09 -1.69 -11.88
N SER A 129 11.43 -2.68 -12.47
CA SER A 129 10.32 -3.45 -11.89
C SER A 129 9.22 -2.60 -11.26
N PRO A 130 8.66 -1.59 -11.98
CA PRO A 130 7.52 -0.85 -11.48
C PRO A 130 6.33 -1.78 -11.21
N GLU A 131 5.43 -1.37 -10.33
CA GLU A 131 4.09 -1.92 -10.32
C GLU A 131 3.33 -1.36 -11.53
N ILE A 132 2.51 -2.20 -12.17
CA ILE A 132 1.79 -1.85 -13.40
C ILE A 132 0.32 -2.15 -13.23
N MET A 133 -0.52 -1.17 -13.58
CA MET A 133 -1.98 -1.26 -13.54
C MET A 133 -2.59 -0.81 -14.87
N PRO A 134 -3.82 -1.24 -15.20
CA PRO A 134 -4.57 -0.67 -16.32
C PRO A 134 -4.69 0.86 -16.20
N ALA A 135 -4.70 1.57 -17.32
CA ALA A 135 -4.72 3.04 -17.35
C ALA A 135 -5.93 3.68 -16.65
N GLU A 136 -7.04 2.93 -16.56
CA GLU A 136 -8.30 3.35 -15.93
C GLU A 136 -8.34 3.12 -14.42
N TYR A 137 -7.30 2.46 -13.87
CA TYR A 137 -7.27 2.17 -12.44
C TYR A 137 -7.12 3.45 -11.62
N MET A 138 -7.99 3.61 -10.62
CA MET A 138 -8.00 4.76 -9.73
C MET A 138 -8.06 4.24 -8.29
N GLY A 139 -6.96 4.32 -7.56
CA GLY A 139 -6.95 3.82 -6.18
C GLY A 139 -5.70 4.24 -5.43
N ILE A 140 -5.76 4.07 -4.12
CA ILE A 140 -4.61 4.20 -3.22
C ILE A 140 -4.44 2.85 -2.53
N GLU A 141 -3.40 2.10 -2.90
CA GLU A 141 -3.16 0.76 -2.37
C GLU A 141 -2.24 0.77 -1.17
N PRO A 142 -2.61 0.10 -0.06
CA PRO A 142 -1.75 0.01 1.12
C PRO A 142 -0.58 -0.96 0.88
N VAL A 143 0.60 -0.59 1.36
CA VAL A 143 1.78 -1.45 1.37
C VAL A 143 2.11 -1.82 2.81
N TYR A 144 1.91 -3.08 3.16
CA TYR A 144 2.24 -3.61 4.49
C TYR A 144 3.67 -4.11 4.59
N ALA A 145 4.23 -4.09 5.78
CA ALA A 145 5.54 -4.69 6.07
C ALA A 145 5.46 -6.22 5.92
N ALA A 146 5.95 -6.72 4.78
CA ALA A 146 6.00 -8.15 4.49
C ALA A 146 7.08 -8.88 5.31
N THR A 147 6.92 -10.20 5.44
CA THR A 147 7.95 -11.14 5.94
C THR A 147 7.96 -12.38 5.07
N GLU A 148 8.94 -13.25 5.27
CA GLU A 148 8.95 -14.54 4.63
C GLU A 148 7.64 -15.30 4.92
N GLY A 149 6.99 -15.79 3.87
CA GLY A 149 5.69 -16.45 3.95
C GLY A 149 4.44 -15.57 4.14
N LEU A 150 4.60 -14.23 4.31
CA LEU A 150 3.49 -13.30 4.48
C LEU A 150 3.72 -12.02 3.66
N SER A 151 3.28 -12.03 2.41
CA SER A 151 3.40 -10.88 1.50
C SER A 151 2.43 -9.75 1.85
N SER A 152 2.76 -8.51 1.45
CA SER A 152 1.87 -7.34 1.60
C SER A 152 0.47 -7.60 1.04
N LYS A 153 0.35 -8.19 -0.14
CA LYS A 153 -0.95 -8.57 -0.74
C LYS A 153 -1.72 -9.62 0.06
N THR A 154 -1.01 -10.52 0.77
CA THR A 154 -1.66 -11.47 1.68
C THR A 154 -2.22 -10.76 2.89
N ILE A 155 -1.45 -9.84 3.50
CA ILE A 155 -1.89 -9.03 4.64
C ILE A 155 -3.08 -8.17 4.23
N GLU A 156 -3.06 -7.53 3.06
CA GLU A 156 -4.15 -6.75 2.51
C GLU A 156 -5.47 -7.55 2.43
N LYS A 157 -5.40 -8.78 1.90
CA LYS A 157 -6.58 -9.67 1.83
C LYS A 157 -7.14 -10.03 3.21
N ILE A 158 -6.25 -10.32 4.17
CA ILE A 158 -6.63 -10.62 5.55
C ILE A 158 -7.24 -9.37 6.22
N MET A 159 -6.65 -8.19 5.98
CA MET A 159 -7.13 -6.91 6.50
C MET A 159 -8.56 -6.58 6.02
N LYS A 160 -8.88 -6.82 4.75
CA LYS A 160 -10.25 -6.68 4.22
C LYS A 160 -11.26 -7.52 5.01
N ASN A 161 -10.88 -8.72 5.43
CA ASN A 161 -11.72 -9.57 6.27
C ASN A 161 -11.81 -9.07 7.73
N ALA A 162 -10.77 -8.40 8.24
CA ALA A 162 -10.74 -7.89 9.60
C ALA A 162 -11.58 -6.62 9.79
N LEU A 163 -11.70 -5.77 8.77
CA LEU A 163 -12.39 -4.48 8.86
C LEU A 163 -13.88 -4.58 9.21
N VAL A 164 -14.53 -5.71 8.99
CA VAL A 164 -15.93 -5.92 9.40
C VAL A 164 -16.09 -5.97 10.92
N TYR A 165 -14.99 -6.13 11.67
CA TYR A 165 -14.99 -6.21 13.13
C TYR A 165 -14.62 -4.89 13.82
N THR A 166 -14.45 -3.81 13.08
CA THR A 166 -14.16 -2.47 13.63
C THR A 166 -15.22 -2.00 14.61
N ASP A 167 -16.48 -2.46 14.45
CA ASP A 167 -17.58 -2.10 15.34
C ASP A 167 -17.40 -2.59 16.77
N SER A 168 -16.59 -3.61 17.00
CA SER A 168 -16.26 -4.13 18.33
C SER A 168 -15.10 -3.39 19.02
N MET A 169 -14.48 -2.41 18.34
CA MET A 169 -13.39 -1.61 18.91
C MET A 169 -13.93 -0.35 19.57
N GLN A 170 -13.36 -0.03 20.73
CA GLN A 170 -13.70 1.18 21.46
C GLN A 170 -12.84 2.36 20.98
N ASP A 171 -13.47 3.53 20.86
CA ASP A 171 -12.76 4.79 20.64
C ASP A 171 -12.14 5.26 21.96
N ALA A 172 -10.82 5.50 21.96
CA ALA A 172 -10.10 5.99 23.13
C ALA A 172 -10.30 7.49 23.36
N ILE A 173 -10.77 8.24 22.35
CA ILE A 173 -10.97 9.69 22.42
C ILE A 173 -12.44 9.99 22.69
N PRO A 174 -12.77 10.72 23.79
CA PRO A 174 -14.12 11.18 24.05
C PRO A 174 -14.66 12.08 22.93
N ASP A 175 -15.97 11.97 22.64
CA ASP A 175 -16.62 12.72 21.57
C ASP A 175 -16.40 14.23 21.62
N GLY A 176 -16.44 14.84 22.81
CA GLY A 176 -16.19 16.29 22.97
C GLY A 176 -14.77 16.71 22.52
N ILE A 177 -13.78 15.88 22.85
CA ILE A 177 -12.39 16.13 22.42
C ILE A 177 -12.26 15.93 20.91
N ARG A 178 -12.87 14.87 20.38
CA ARG A 178 -12.89 14.56 18.96
C ARG A 178 -13.46 15.73 18.14
N GLN A 179 -14.63 16.21 18.51
CA GLN A 179 -15.32 17.32 17.83
C GLN A 179 -14.52 18.63 17.93
N LYS A 180 -14.02 18.99 19.11
CA LYS A 180 -13.20 20.20 19.32
C LYS A 180 -11.96 20.24 18.43
N ASN A 181 -11.37 19.09 18.10
CA ASN A 181 -10.17 19.00 17.28
C ASN A 181 -10.46 18.66 15.80
N GLY A 182 -11.72 18.58 15.38
CA GLY A 182 -12.11 18.29 14.01
C GLY A 182 -11.60 16.94 13.52
N LEU A 183 -11.62 15.91 14.40
CA LEU A 183 -11.15 14.57 14.09
C LEU A 183 -12.30 13.70 13.59
N CYS A 184 -12.05 12.86 12.59
CA CYS A 184 -13.01 11.85 12.16
C CYS A 184 -13.20 10.78 13.25
N ASP A 185 -14.28 10.00 13.18
CA ASP A 185 -14.51 8.90 14.11
C ASP A 185 -13.48 7.76 13.89
N PHE A 186 -13.30 6.94 14.93
CA PHE A 186 -12.28 5.90 14.92
C PHE A 186 -12.48 4.83 13.85
N LYS A 187 -13.72 4.43 13.57
CA LYS A 187 -14.03 3.42 12.56
C LYS A 187 -13.74 3.92 11.16
N THR A 188 -14.10 5.17 10.87
CA THR A 188 -13.75 5.84 9.61
C THR A 188 -12.24 5.95 9.46
N ALA A 189 -11.52 6.34 10.53
CA ALA A 189 -10.07 6.39 10.51
C ALA A 189 -9.44 5.02 10.20
N LEU A 190 -9.91 3.93 10.85
CA LEU A 190 -9.41 2.58 10.59
C LEU A 190 -9.69 2.13 9.15
N LYS A 191 -10.87 2.39 8.62
CA LYS A 191 -11.18 2.06 7.21
C LYS A 191 -10.30 2.83 6.24
N SER A 192 -10.17 4.14 6.45
CA SER A 192 -9.43 5.03 5.55
C SER A 192 -7.91 4.88 5.64
N ILE A 193 -7.36 4.46 6.80
CA ILE A 193 -5.92 4.17 6.89
C ILE A 193 -5.55 2.88 6.15
N HIS A 194 -6.45 1.90 6.10
CA HIS A 194 -6.20 0.64 5.41
C HIS A 194 -6.59 0.66 3.93
N PHE A 195 -7.71 1.28 3.58
CA PHE A 195 -8.23 1.35 2.21
C PHE A 195 -8.82 2.74 1.94
N PRO A 196 -7.97 3.74 1.78
CA PRO A 196 -8.41 5.09 1.49
C PRO A 196 -9.03 5.17 0.09
N LEU A 197 -10.17 5.84 -0.02
CA LEU A 197 -10.80 6.13 -1.32
C LEU A 197 -10.10 7.30 -2.02
N GLU A 198 -9.63 8.26 -1.24
CA GLU A 198 -8.96 9.47 -1.70
C GLU A 198 -7.90 9.93 -0.70
N ARG A 199 -6.99 10.79 -1.15
CA ARG A 199 -5.88 11.30 -0.34
C ARG A 199 -6.35 12.06 0.89
N GLN A 200 -7.41 12.87 0.77
CA GLN A 200 -7.94 13.62 1.90
C GLN A 200 -8.45 12.71 3.02
N ALA A 201 -9.11 11.61 2.68
CA ALA A 201 -9.56 10.63 3.67
C ALA A 201 -8.38 9.95 4.37
N LEU A 202 -7.30 9.65 3.64
CA LEU A 202 -6.07 9.10 4.20
C LEU A 202 -5.41 10.07 5.19
N GLU A 203 -5.27 11.34 4.84
CA GLU A 203 -4.65 12.34 5.71
C GLU A 203 -5.50 12.60 6.96
N SER A 204 -6.84 12.64 6.83
CA SER A 204 -7.76 12.74 7.97
C SER A 204 -7.60 11.55 8.93
N ALA A 205 -7.49 10.32 8.38
CA ALA A 205 -7.27 9.11 9.16
C ALA A 205 -5.92 9.14 9.90
N LYS A 206 -4.84 9.51 9.21
CA LYS A 206 -3.51 9.65 9.82
C LYS A 206 -3.54 10.64 10.99
N ARG A 207 -4.09 11.85 10.76
CA ARG A 207 -4.23 12.87 11.80
C ARG A 207 -4.96 12.34 13.02
N ARG A 208 -6.07 11.62 12.81
CA ARG A 208 -6.88 11.02 13.88
C ARG A 208 -6.09 9.98 14.70
N LEU A 209 -5.36 9.09 14.02
CA LEU A 209 -4.63 8.00 14.68
C LEU A 209 -3.38 8.51 15.40
N VAL A 210 -2.65 9.47 14.85
CA VAL A 210 -1.54 10.15 15.53
C VAL A 210 -2.02 10.88 16.80
N PHE A 211 -3.15 11.59 16.70
CA PHE A 211 -3.74 12.25 17.87
C PHE A 211 -4.12 11.23 18.97
N GLU A 212 -4.69 10.08 18.60
CA GLU A 212 -5.01 9.02 19.57
C GLU A 212 -3.77 8.52 20.30
N GLU A 213 -2.70 8.25 19.58
CA GLU A 213 -1.45 7.76 20.17
C GLU A 213 -0.89 8.75 21.20
N LEU A 214 -0.81 10.03 20.84
CA LEU A 214 -0.34 11.08 21.74
C LEU A 214 -1.28 11.27 22.95
N PHE A 215 -2.59 11.23 22.72
CA PHE A 215 -3.59 11.36 23.77
C PHE A 215 -3.50 10.23 24.81
N VAL A 216 -3.34 8.99 24.34
CA VAL A 216 -3.20 7.82 25.22
C VAL A 216 -1.89 7.87 26.00
N LEU A 217 -0.78 8.29 25.37
CA LEU A 217 0.52 8.47 26.04
C LEU A 217 0.42 9.50 27.16
N GLN A 218 -0.13 10.69 26.88
CA GLN A 218 -0.27 11.75 27.87
C GLN A 218 -1.10 11.27 29.09
N ARG A 219 -2.23 10.60 28.86
CA ARG A 219 -3.05 10.04 29.94
C ARG A 219 -2.33 8.98 30.76
N SER A 220 -1.43 8.22 30.15
CA SER A 220 -0.64 7.21 30.87
C SER A 220 0.42 7.84 31.77
N GLU A 221 1.01 8.97 31.36
CA GLU A 221 1.97 9.72 32.17
C GLU A 221 1.31 10.43 33.35
N GLU A 222 0.15 11.07 33.14
CA GLU A 222 -0.62 11.69 34.22
C GLU A 222 -0.98 10.70 35.32
N ARG A 223 -1.28 9.45 34.97
CA ARG A 223 -1.59 8.39 35.98
C ARG A 223 -0.35 7.87 36.73
N ARG A 224 0.86 8.12 36.25
CA ARG A 224 2.13 7.72 36.90
C ARG A 224 2.63 8.77 37.90
N VAL A 225 2.20 10.02 37.74
CA VAL A 225 2.66 11.18 38.53
C VAL A 225 1.68 11.53 39.66
N GLY A 226 0.45 11.03 39.64
CA GLY A 226 -0.57 11.18 40.70
C GLY A 226 -0.75 9.90 41.51
#